data_9c225cdcc6266874ac07a4b252c3f4e6
#
_entry.id   9c225cdcc6266874ac07a4b252c3f4e6
#
_cell.length_a   1.000
_cell.length_b   1.000
_cell.length_c   1.000
_cell.angle_alpha   90.00
_cell.angle_beta   90.00
_cell.angle_gamma   90.00
#
_symmetry.space_group_name_H-M   'P 1'
#
loop_
_entity.id
_entity.type
_entity.pdbx_description
1 polymer ?
#
loop_
_entity_poly.entity_id
_entity_poly.type
_entity_poly.pdbx_seq_one_letter_code
_entity_poly.pdbx_strand_id
1 'polypeptide(L)'
;MIDYDMDEAGPAPQGGMVANASRIVYWQGGWPGGYEAFEFDLAAHTFNCEIVTMDGVPDGEHVAERPLPYRFTDGEWAKVSELLGLAALDCWEKDYNNNECCDGTSWSLSLFEGKTETRRIEGYNDWPQMGWVTIDELLEFACGLAGLPHDTHTLFGNSGEEEGEDDERPEVLEQ
;
A
#
# COMPACT_ATOMS: atom_id res chain seq x y z
N MET A 1 31.00 -26.76 -4.52
CA MET A 1 30.79 -25.60 -5.38
C MET A 1 29.53 -25.92 -6.18
N ILE A 2 28.38 -25.36 -5.75
CA ILE A 2 27.08 -25.60 -6.39
C ILE A 2 26.83 -24.37 -7.25
N ASP A 3 26.93 -24.57 -8.59
CA ASP A 3 26.56 -23.54 -9.55
C ASP A 3 25.04 -23.35 -9.48
N TYR A 4 24.61 -22.17 -9.04
CA TYR A 4 23.25 -21.71 -9.24
C TYR A 4 23.16 -21.18 -10.67
N ASP A 5 22.61 -21.98 -11.58
CA ASP A 5 22.09 -21.49 -12.84
C ASP A 5 20.97 -20.50 -12.50
N MET A 6 21.26 -19.21 -12.72
CA MET A 6 20.20 -18.20 -12.76
C MET A 6 19.47 -18.39 -14.09
N ASP A 7 18.42 -19.21 -14.07
CA ASP A 7 17.47 -19.29 -15.15
C ASP A 7 16.98 -17.88 -15.46
N GLU A 8 17.22 -17.45 -16.70
CA GLU A 8 16.70 -16.21 -17.26
C GLU A 8 15.18 -16.17 -17.01
N ALA A 9 14.74 -15.19 -16.20
CA ALA A 9 13.33 -14.92 -16.06
C ALA A 9 12.77 -14.65 -17.46
N GLY A 10 11.99 -15.58 -17.95
CA GLY A 10 11.30 -15.44 -19.23
C GLY A 10 10.43 -14.18 -19.22
N PRO A 11 10.08 -13.64 -20.39
CA PRO A 11 9.26 -12.45 -20.49
C PRO A 11 7.97 -12.67 -19.69
N ALA A 12 7.62 -11.68 -18.84
CA ALA A 12 6.40 -11.69 -18.05
C ALA A 12 5.20 -12.04 -18.95
N PRO A 13 4.25 -12.87 -18.50
CA PRO A 13 3.12 -13.27 -19.31
C PRO A 13 2.35 -12.04 -19.78
N GLN A 14 2.42 -11.73 -21.07
CA GLN A 14 1.65 -10.67 -21.71
C GLN A 14 0.20 -11.18 -21.76
N GLY A 15 -0.65 -10.64 -20.89
CA GLY A 15 -2.08 -10.97 -20.86
C GLY A 15 -2.67 -11.25 -19.48
N GLY A 16 -2.02 -10.79 -18.41
CA GLY A 16 -2.53 -10.92 -17.05
C GLY A 16 -3.81 -10.10 -16.78
N MET A 17 -4.44 -10.32 -15.63
CA MET A 17 -5.66 -9.63 -15.21
C MET A 17 -5.52 -8.11 -15.18
N VAL A 18 -4.32 -7.61 -14.90
CA VAL A 18 -4.02 -6.16 -14.93
C VAL A 18 -4.13 -5.60 -16.37
N ALA A 19 -3.77 -6.40 -17.39
CA ALA A 19 -3.82 -5.95 -18.78
C ALA A 19 -5.25 -5.66 -19.27
N ASN A 20 -6.26 -6.25 -18.66
CA ASN A 20 -7.67 -6.04 -18.99
C ASN A 20 -8.37 -5.07 -18.02
N ALA A 21 -7.73 -4.72 -16.92
CA ALA A 21 -8.29 -3.81 -15.95
C ALA A 21 -8.35 -2.38 -16.53
N SER A 22 -9.47 -1.72 -16.34
CA SER A 22 -9.62 -0.27 -16.61
C SER A 22 -9.36 0.57 -15.38
N ARG A 23 -9.43 -0.03 -14.18
CA ARG A 23 -9.28 0.65 -12.90
C ARG A 23 -8.77 -0.30 -11.83
N ILE A 24 -7.91 0.24 -10.97
CA ILE A 24 -7.42 -0.42 -9.75
C ILE A 24 -7.82 0.45 -8.56
N VAL A 25 -8.40 -0.16 -7.54
CA VAL A 25 -8.72 0.50 -6.27
C VAL A 25 -8.00 -0.23 -5.16
N TYR A 26 -7.20 0.50 -4.40
CA TYR A 26 -6.58 0.03 -3.17
C TYR A 26 -7.21 0.76 -1.99
N TRP A 27 -7.54 0.04 -0.95
CA TRP A 27 -8.07 0.57 0.30
C TRP A 27 -7.32 -0.06 1.47
N GLN A 28 -7.00 0.75 2.46
CA GLN A 28 -6.51 0.28 3.74
C GLN A 28 -7.09 1.09 4.89
N GLY A 29 -7.27 0.46 6.03
CA GLY A 29 -7.73 1.13 7.23
C GLY A 29 -7.65 0.20 8.43
N GLY A 30 -7.59 0.81 9.62
CA GLY A 30 -7.51 0.08 10.87
C GLY A 30 -7.96 0.93 12.04
N TRP A 31 -8.38 0.29 13.09
CA TRP A 31 -8.74 0.97 14.33
C TRP A 31 -7.47 1.34 15.11
N PRO A 32 -7.34 2.59 15.61
CA PRO A 32 -8.27 3.73 15.57
C PRO A 32 -8.00 4.76 14.45
N GLY A 33 -7.13 4.49 13.49
CA GLY A 33 -6.41 5.46 12.67
C GLY A 33 -7.14 6.01 11.42
N GLY A 34 -8.38 5.61 11.10
CA GLY A 34 -9.04 6.03 9.87
C GLY A 34 -8.79 5.09 8.68
N TYR A 35 -8.88 5.62 7.45
CA TYR A 35 -8.59 4.85 6.24
C TYR A 35 -8.02 5.70 5.11
N GLU A 36 -7.39 5.03 4.16
CA GLU A 36 -6.92 5.58 2.90
C GLU A 36 -7.52 4.77 1.75
N ALA A 37 -7.94 5.45 0.70
CA ALA A 37 -8.41 4.81 -0.52
C ALA A 37 -7.74 5.46 -1.73
N PHE A 38 -7.18 4.65 -2.61
CA PHE A 38 -6.45 5.07 -3.80
C PHE A 38 -7.07 4.45 -5.03
N GLU A 39 -7.26 5.24 -6.06
CA GLU A 39 -7.82 4.79 -7.33
C GLU A 39 -6.93 5.20 -8.50
N PHE A 40 -6.51 4.22 -9.29
CA PHE A 40 -5.84 4.40 -10.57
C PHE A 40 -6.83 4.12 -11.70
N ASP A 41 -7.18 5.13 -12.49
CA ASP A 41 -7.90 4.94 -13.76
C ASP A 41 -6.85 4.68 -14.85
N LEU A 42 -6.78 3.42 -15.30
CA LEU A 42 -5.77 2.97 -16.24
C LEU A 42 -6.06 3.45 -17.68
N ALA A 43 -7.33 3.77 -17.99
CA ALA A 43 -7.72 4.29 -19.28
C ALA A 43 -7.52 5.81 -19.39
N ALA A 44 -7.79 6.55 -18.31
CA ALA A 44 -7.64 7.99 -18.26
C ALA A 44 -6.26 8.45 -17.83
N HIS A 45 -5.38 7.54 -17.35
CA HIS A 45 -4.09 7.82 -16.74
C HIS A 45 -4.21 8.83 -15.59
N THR A 46 -5.14 8.57 -14.68
CA THR A 46 -5.35 9.45 -13.53
C THR A 46 -5.24 8.69 -12.22
N PHE A 47 -4.87 9.42 -11.19
CA PHE A 47 -4.81 8.97 -9.81
C PHE A 47 -5.74 9.81 -8.96
N ASN A 48 -6.50 9.16 -8.12
CA ASN A 48 -7.41 9.77 -7.17
C ASN A 48 -7.20 9.14 -5.79
N CYS A 49 -7.38 9.93 -4.74
CA CYS A 49 -7.21 9.42 -3.38
C CYS A 49 -8.22 10.07 -2.43
N GLU A 50 -8.56 9.33 -1.39
CA GLU A 50 -9.33 9.80 -0.26
C GLU A 50 -8.62 9.34 1.02
N ILE A 51 -8.26 10.30 1.87
CA ILE A 51 -7.62 10.04 3.16
C ILE A 51 -8.57 10.52 4.26
N VAL A 52 -8.90 9.63 5.18
CA VAL A 52 -9.73 9.92 6.34
C VAL A 52 -8.94 9.64 7.60
N THR A 53 -8.58 10.69 8.32
CA THR A 53 -7.89 10.57 9.61
C THR A 53 -8.88 10.70 10.76
N MET A 54 -8.64 9.94 11.83
CA MET A 54 -9.41 10.01 13.07
C MET A 54 -8.62 10.67 14.21
N ASP A 55 -7.34 10.95 14.00
CA ASP A 55 -6.46 11.50 15.02
C ASP A 55 -6.77 12.98 15.31
N GLY A 56 -7.00 13.28 16.58
CA GLY A 56 -7.11 14.65 17.08
C GLY A 56 -8.45 15.33 16.81
N VAL A 57 -9.45 14.62 16.32
CA VAL A 57 -10.80 15.18 16.09
C VAL A 57 -11.69 14.91 17.32
N PRO A 58 -12.10 15.94 18.08
CA PRO A 58 -13.08 15.76 19.13
C PRO A 58 -14.41 15.26 18.55
N ASP A 59 -15.06 14.34 19.25
CA ASP A 59 -16.42 13.85 18.94
C ASP A 59 -16.59 12.97 17.69
N GLY A 60 -15.52 12.39 17.14
CA GLY A 60 -15.62 11.40 16.06
C GLY A 60 -16.01 12.01 14.71
N GLU A 61 -15.80 13.31 14.50
CA GLU A 61 -15.87 13.88 13.16
C GLU A 61 -14.69 13.39 12.31
N HIS A 62 -15.00 12.85 11.15
CA HIS A 62 -13.98 12.40 10.18
C HIS A 62 -13.60 13.57 9.28
N VAL A 63 -12.32 13.85 9.17
CA VAL A 63 -11.81 14.77 8.16
C VAL A 63 -11.44 13.97 6.93
N ALA A 64 -12.22 14.12 5.86
CA ALA A 64 -11.91 13.50 4.58
C ALA A 64 -11.19 14.51 3.68
N GLU A 65 -9.97 14.19 3.29
CA GLU A 65 -9.25 14.92 2.26
C GLU A 65 -9.45 14.22 0.91
N ARG A 66 -10.05 14.96 -0.05
CA ARG A 66 -10.29 14.50 -1.42
C ARG A 66 -9.68 15.50 -2.38
N PRO A 67 -8.39 15.38 -2.69
CA PRO A 67 -7.77 16.24 -3.68
C PRO A 67 -8.39 16.03 -5.07
N LEU A 68 -8.17 16.99 -5.97
CA LEU A 68 -8.53 16.81 -7.37
C LEU A 68 -7.72 15.67 -7.98
N PRO A 69 -8.31 14.88 -8.90
CA PRO A 69 -7.61 13.81 -9.57
C PRO A 69 -6.34 14.31 -10.24
N TYR A 70 -5.21 13.64 -9.95
CA TYR A 70 -3.94 13.90 -10.63
C TYR A 70 -3.91 13.19 -11.98
N ARG A 71 -3.51 13.89 -13.03
CA ARG A 71 -3.32 13.31 -14.37
C ARG A 71 -1.83 13.12 -14.63
N PHE A 72 -1.43 11.89 -14.85
CA PHE A 72 -0.04 11.56 -15.17
C PHE A 72 0.35 12.05 -16.57
N THR A 73 1.58 12.55 -16.70
CA THR A 73 2.25 12.69 -17.99
C THR A 73 2.62 11.31 -18.55
N ASP A 74 2.98 11.23 -19.84
CA ASP A 74 3.37 9.96 -20.47
C ASP A 74 4.57 9.30 -19.76
N GLY A 75 5.54 10.11 -19.31
CA GLY A 75 6.71 9.61 -18.59
C GLY A 75 6.39 9.06 -17.21
N GLU A 76 5.55 9.74 -16.46
CA GLU A 76 5.05 9.28 -15.15
C GLU A 76 4.21 8.03 -15.29
N TRP A 77 3.33 8.00 -16.32
CA TRP A 77 2.52 6.83 -16.61
C TRP A 77 3.35 5.60 -16.98
N ALA A 78 4.46 5.77 -17.69
CA ALA A 78 5.39 4.69 -17.97
C ALA A 78 5.95 4.08 -16.67
N LYS A 79 6.29 4.91 -15.66
CA LYS A 79 6.72 4.43 -14.33
C LYS A 79 5.61 3.71 -13.58
N VAL A 80 4.37 4.25 -13.58
CA VAL A 80 3.20 3.58 -13.00
C VAL A 80 3.00 2.20 -13.62
N SER A 81 3.07 2.11 -14.97
CA SER A 81 2.90 0.85 -15.71
C SER A 81 3.99 -0.16 -15.40
N GLU A 82 5.24 0.30 -15.24
CA GLU A 82 6.37 -0.53 -14.83
C GLU A 82 6.12 -1.13 -13.44
N LEU A 83 5.77 -0.30 -12.45
CA LEU A 83 5.51 -0.74 -11.08
C LEU A 83 4.33 -1.71 -11.00
N LEU A 84 3.22 -1.45 -11.72
CA LEU A 84 2.11 -2.38 -11.81
C LEU A 84 2.51 -3.74 -12.41
N GLY A 85 3.39 -3.73 -13.42
CA GLY A 85 3.94 -4.96 -13.99
C GLY A 85 4.79 -5.74 -12.99
N LEU A 86 5.64 -5.04 -12.24
CA LEU A 86 6.52 -5.64 -11.23
C LEU A 86 5.73 -6.16 -10.00
N ALA A 87 4.59 -5.56 -9.67
CA ALA A 87 3.74 -6.01 -8.56
C ALA A 87 3.19 -7.42 -8.76
N ALA A 88 3.14 -7.92 -10.01
CA ALA A 88 2.73 -9.27 -10.36
C ALA A 88 1.40 -9.69 -9.71
N LEU A 89 0.38 -8.81 -9.73
CA LEU A 89 -0.90 -9.01 -9.05
C LEU A 89 -1.61 -10.31 -9.44
N ASP A 90 -1.32 -10.86 -10.61
CA ASP A 90 -1.87 -12.14 -11.06
C ASP A 90 -1.40 -13.33 -10.22
N CYS A 91 -0.25 -13.20 -9.56
CA CYS A 91 0.35 -14.22 -8.71
C CYS A 91 -0.13 -14.15 -7.26
N TRP A 92 -0.87 -13.09 -6.89
CA TRP A 92 -1.34 -12.94 -5.52
C TRP A 92 -2.48 -13.91 -5.22
N GLU A 93 -2.52 -14.39 -3.99
CA GLU A 93 -3.67 -15.13 -3.47
C GLU A 93 -4.86 -14.19 -3.30
N LYS A 94 -6.01 -14.76 -2.98
CA LYS A 94 -7.22 -13.95 -2.82
C LYS A 94 -7.34 -13.38 -1.41
N ASP A 95 -6.84 -14.10 -0.42
CA ASP A 95 -6.99 -13.78 1.00
C ASP A 95 -5.65 -13.90 1.72
N TYR A 96 -5.31 -12.87 2.50
CA TYR A 96 -4.13 -12.79 3.37
C TYR A 96 -4.59 -12.42 4.77
N ASN A 97 -4.58 -13.36 5.71
CA ASN A 97 -5.11 -13.14 7.05
C ASN A 97 -4.18 -13.65 8.14
N ASN A 98 -3.74 -12.76 9.01
CA ASN A 98 -3.11 -13.10 10.27
C ASN A 98 -4.08 -12.85 11.43
N ASN A 99 -4.72 -13.91 11.91
CA ASN A 99 -5.72 -13.85 12.98
C ASN A 99 -5.13 -13.84 14.40
N GLU A 100 -3.81 -13.78 14.54
CA GLU A 100 -3.15 -13.80 15.84
C GLU A 100 -3.17 -12.42 16.53
N CYS A 101 -3.54 -11.35 15.80
CA CYS A 101 -3.58 -9.98 16.29
C CYS A 101 -5.01 -9.47 16.39
N CYS A 102 -5.36 -8.82 17.50
CA CYS A 102 -6.71 -8.28 17.73
C CYS A 102 -6.91 -6.87 17.15
N ASP A 103 -5.83 -6.10 17.04
CA ASP A 103 -5.82 -4.74 16.53
C ASP A 103 -4.90 -4.69 15.31
N GLY A 104 -5.44 -4.27 14.17
CA GLY A 104 -4.63 -4.32 12.98
C GLY A 104 -5.21 -3.61 11.77
N THR A 105 -4.47 -3.68 10.69
CA THR A 105 -4.81 -3.06 9.42
C THR A 105 -5.50 -4.06 8.51
N SER A 106 -6.70 -3.70 8.07
CA SER A 106 -7.38 -4.35 6.94
C SER A 106 -7.03 -3.63 5.65
N TRP A 107 -6.86 -4.37 4.58
CA TRP A 107 -6.64 -3.81 3.27
C TRP A 107 -7.36 -4.60 2.18
N SER A 108 -7.60 -3.96 1.06
CA SER A 108 -8.11 -4.63 -0.14
C SER A 108 -7.58 -4.00 -1.41
N LEU A 109 -7.39 -4.81 -2.44
CA LEU A 109 -7.05 -4.38 -3.79
C LEU A 109 -8.06 -4.98 -4.76
N SER A 110 -8.77 -4.12 -5.49
CA SER A 110 -9.81 -4.51 -6.45
C SER A 110 -9.44 -4.09 -7.86
N LEU A 111 -9.62 -5.00 -8.81
CA LEU A 111 -9.47 -4.77 -10.25
C LEU A 111 -10.84 -4.69 -10.90
N PHE A 112 -11.04 -3.73 -11.81
CA PHE A 112 -12.30 -3.51 -12.51
C PHE A 112 -12.11 -3.50 -14.03
N GLU A 113 -13.05 -4.11 -14.73
CA GLU A 113 -13.32 -3.89 -16.15
C GLU A 113 -14.59 -3.03 -16.30
N GLY A 114 -14.42 -1.78 -16.68
CA GLY A 114 -15.51 -0.81 -16.64
C GLY A 114 -16.09 -0.64 -15.23
N LYS A 115 -17.33 -1.07 -15.05
CA LYS A 115 -18.02 -1.01 -13.74
C LYS A 115 -18.00 -2.33 -12.96
N THR A 116 -17.51 -3.39 -13.57
CA THR A 116 -17.53 -4.74 -12.97
C THR A 116 -16.23 -4.99 -12.22
N GLU A 117 -16.33 -5.31 -10.93
CA GLU A 117 -15.19 -5.83 -10.17
C GLU A 117 -14.89 -7.25 -10.66
N THR A 118 -13.72 -7.44 -11.25
CA THR A 118 -13.29 -8.73 -11.81
C THR A 118 -12.45 -9.53 -10.84
N ARG A 119 -11.79 -8.84 -9.90
CA ARG A 119 -11.01 -9.47 -8.85
C ARG A 119 -10.94 -8.57 -7.63
N ARG A 120 -11.01 -9.20 -6.46
CA ARG A 120 -10.74 -8.58 -5.16
C ARG A 120 -9.78 -9.46 -4.37
N ILE A 121 -8.76 -8.83 -3.81
CA ILE A 121 -7.77 -9.42 -2.92
C ILE A 121 -7.88 -8.67 -1.60
N GLU A 122 -7.89 -9.38 -0.51
CA GLU A 122 -8.09 -8.80 0.83
C GLU A 122 -7.02 -9.31 1.80
N GLY A 123 -6.71 -8.51 2.79
CA GLY A 123 -5.80 -8.92 3.86
C GLY A 123 -6.12 -8.25 5.19
N TYR A 124 -5.69 -8.93 6.24
CA TYR A 124 -5.72 -8.44 7.62
C TYR A 124 -4.41 -8.78 8.31
N ASN A 125 -3.61 -7.76 8.62
CA ASN A 125 -2.27 -7.90 9.21
C ASN A 125 -1.34 -8.90 8.50
N ASP A 126 -1.59 -9.16 7.24
CA ASP A 126 -0.78 -10.02 6.40
C ASP A 126 -0.79 -9.50 4.97
N TRP A 127 0.33 -9.64 4.27
CA TRP A 127 0.56 -9.08 2.93
C TRP A 127 1.29 -10.10 2.06
N PRO A 128 1.10 -10.02 0.73
CA PRO A 128 1.87 -10.83 -0.20
C PRO A 128 3.37 -10.63 0.00
N GLN A 129 4.12 -11.71 0.15
CA GLN A 129 5.59 -11.63 0.32
C GLN A 129 6.29 -11.03 -0.90
N MET A 130 5.67 -11.18 -2.09
CA MET A 130 6.19 -10.63 -3.33
C MET A 130 5.21 -9.60 -3.89
N GLY A 131 5.75 -8.51 -4.41
CA GLY A 131 4.98 -7.48 -5.09
C GLY A 131 4.34 -6.43 -4.18
N TRP A 132 4.22 -6.69 -2.87
CA TRP A 132 3.65 -5.72 -1.93
C TRP A 132 4.50 -4.45 -1.84
N VAL A 133 5.81 -4.59 -1.67
CA VAL A 133 6.75 -3.45 -1.64
C VAL A 133 6.63 -2.59 -2.90
N THR A 134 6.34 -3.22 -4.04
CA THR A 134 6.14 -2.51 -5.31
C THR A 134 4.83 -1.72 -5.34
N ILE A 135 3.77 -2.23 -4.70
CA ILE A 135 2.51 -1.47 -4.55
C ILE A 135 2.73 -0.27 -3.63
N ASP A 136 3.45 -0.45 -2.54
CA ASP A 136 3.81 0.64 -1.64
C ASP A 136 4.63 1.73 -2.37
N GLU A 137 5.66 1.34 -3.13
CA GLU A 137 6.44 2.24 -3.98
C GLU A 137 5.56 2.97 -5.02
N LEU A 138 4.57 2.28 -5.58
CA LEU A 138 3.61 2.89 -6.52
C LEU A 138 2.75 3.95 -5.84
N LEU A 139 2.25 3.67 -4.63
CA LEU A 139 1.44 4.62 -3.86
C LEU A 139 2.28 5.83 -3.43
N GLU A 140 3.50 5.61 -2.93
CA GLU A 140 4.44 6.68 -2.57
C GLU A 140 4.72 7.59 -3.78
N PHE A 141 5.01 7.00 -4.94
CA PHE A 141 5.26 7.74 -6.17
C PHE A 141 4.03 8.59 -6.58
N ALA A 142 2.84 8.00 -6.61
CA ALA A 142 1.62 8.69 -7.03
C ALA A 142 1.21 9.78 -6.04
N CYS A 143 1.27 9.53 -4.73
CA CYS A 143 1.01 10.51 -3.68
C CYS A 143 2.01 11.67 -3.72
N GLY A 144 3.29 11.37 -3.91
CA GLY A 144 4.33 12.40 -4.03
C GLY A 144 4.08 13.36 -5.20
N LEU A 145 3.67 12.85 -6.36
CA LEU A 145 3.28 13.67 -7.52
C LEU A 145 2.03 14.50 -7.26
N ALA A 146 1.06 13.94 -6.56
CA ALA A 146 -0.18 14.63 -6.19
C ALA A 146 -0.01 15.61 -5.03
N GLY A 147 1.17 15.67 -4.38
CA GLY A 147 1.44 16.51 -3.21
C GLY A 147 0.73 16.04 -1.95
N LEU A 148 0.45 14.76 -1.84
CA LEU A 148 -0.24 14.15 -0.72
C LEU A 148 0.76 13.48 0.24
N PRO A 149 0.50 13.51 1.55
CA PRO A 149 1.25 12.68 2.48
C PRO A 149 0.90 11.21 2.23
N HIS A 150 1.89 10.36 2.11
CA HIS A 150 1.75 8.91 2.19
C HIS A 150 2.79 8.43 3.19
N ASP A 151 2.32 7.84 4.28
CA ASP A 151 3.19 7.31 5.32
C ASP A 151 3.30 5.81 5.18
N THR A 152 4.40 5.35 4.57
CA THR A 152 4.73 3.94 4.41
C THR A 152 4.85 3.21 5.75
N HIS A 153 5.11 3.93 6.84
CA HIS A 153 5.25 3.36 8.19
C HIS A 153 3.94 2.85 8.79
N THR A 154 2.79 3.34 8.32
CA THR A 154 1.49 2.82 8.75
C THR A 154 1.19 1.43 8.16
N LEU A 155 1.85 1.06 7.06
CA LEU A 155 1.67 -0.23 6.39
C LEU A 155 2.40 -1.38 7.10
N PHE A 156 3.57 -1.07 7.66
CA PHE A 156 4.35 -2.04 8.44
C PHE A 156 4.22 -1.62 9.90
N GLY A 157 3.24 -2.20 10.61
CA GLY A 157 3.06 -1.93 12.03
C GLY A 157 4.43 -1.83 12.69
N ASN A 158 4.73 -0.65 13.23
CA ASN A 158 5.99 -0.35 13.89
C ASN A 158 6.16 -1.37 15.02
N SER A 159 6.88 -2.47 14.75
CA SER A 159 7.40 -3.33 15.80
C SER A 159 8.41 -2.47 16.54
N GLY A 160 7.89 -1.68 17.50
CA GLY A 160 8.66 -0.73 18.31
C GLY A 160 9.83 -1.43 18.92
N GLU A 161 10.99 -1.25 18.35
CA GLU A 161 12.22 -1.22 19.10
C GLU A 161 12.19 0.08 19.91
N GLU A 162 11.47 0.04 21.04
CA GLU A 162 11.77 0.94 22.15
C GLU A 162 13.21 0.63 22.54
N GLU A 163 14.15 1.38 21.98
CA GLU A 163 15.48 1.50 22.56
C GLU A 163 15.27 2.04 23.98
N GLY A 164 15.30 1.11 24.95
CA GLY A 164 15.28 1.45 26.34
C GLY A 164 16.46 2.40 26.62
N GLU A 165 16.17 3.68 26.80
CA GLU A 165 17.09 4.58 27.45
C GLU A 165 17.32 4.05 28.86
N ASP A 166 18.44 3.36 29.05
CA ASP A 166 19.02 3.06 30.35
C ASP A 166 19.25 4.38 31.08
N ASP A 167 18.30 4.75 31.93
CA ASP A 167 18.39 5.84 32.88
C ASP A 167 19.44 5.48 33.96
N GLU A 168 20.71 5.62 33.62
CA GLU A 168 21.81 5.58 34.59
C GLU A 168 21.67 6.77 35.54
N ARG A 169 20.92 6.58 36.64
CA ARG A 169 20.96 7.49 37.78
C ARG A 169 22.35 7.45 38.41
N PRO A 170 23.03 8.58 38.53
CA PRO A 170 24.29 8.64 39.30
C PRO A 170 23.99 8.41 40.78
N GLU A 171 24.68 7.41 41.38
CA GLU A 171 24.71 7.21 42.82
C GLU A 171 25.30 8.46 43.51
N VAL A 172 24.48 9.12 44.30
CA VAL A 172 24.92 10.18 45.21
C VAL A 172 25.60 9.51 46.41
N LEU A 173 26.94 9.57 46.43
CA LEU A 173 27.72 9.20 47.61
C LEU A 173 27.53 10.31 48.68
N GLU A 174 26.79 10.01 49.73
CA GLU A 174 26.82 10.80 50.99
C GLU A 174 28.12 10.48 51.77
N GLN A 175 28.86 11.57 52.05
CA GLN A 175 29.89 11.57 53.12
C GLN A 175 29.36 12.35 54.32
#